data_de9543a62c1126bed40abc959fd635a1
#
_entry.id   de9543a62c1126bed40abc959fd635a1
#
_cell.length_a   1.000
_cell.length_b   1.000
_cell.length_c   1.000
_cell.angle_alpha   90.00
_cell.angle_beta   90.00
_cell.angle_gamma   90.00
#
_symmetry.space_group_name_H-M   'P 1'
#
loop_
_entity.id
_entity.type
_entity.pdbx_description
1 polymer ?
#
loop_
_entity_poly.entity_id
_entity_poly.type
_entity_poly.pdbx_seq_one_letter_code
_entity_poly.pdbx_strand_id
1 'polypeptide(L)'
;NGKIKSPIRLCMEIPEATAEDNVVEVAVETPVVPMPEGEDEEELPVKLERHTIPDYPFPYFRSPNGGVFMRTKDKEGNADEVLIYKRDLYLTKRLRDPIDGPSFEFKYHSIREGIQTFVISGVRLSSKEEFRKAMGMNGIQILNTKSDALMVYVQKWIEQLQETQDEITVKTQFGWTEGNKSFVIGDKEVFADRIEPNPPGARTAQYFSMFAKKGTLEGWKRVTSFYNKKGFQPHQFMFALSFGSPLMEFVPNVSGAIFHLMSAESGLGKTTGQWGGASVWGNHKKLVLKGKDTVNSVWNRAELHKNLVLYIDELSNYKAKEASDFAYAVSDGEQKNRQTNTGQNQERYRGEEWSLLCGTSGNTSLIDKMGEYRALPKGEAQRVMESTVTQLLHTQEEVIQARALNDDLSGNYGHAGQIFIQYVLNNLDSVKLLLSENIRKLTIDSEAGAENRHWTAQAGAALTGAQIASVIGLIDWDLEALREWIVTKIRESRADTTEMKVDIRDLVTRYVNENIRGVLRIKSTDRPTGETEHLVLPDATPMYNWSIRHEYDINKLYLAVQPFKQWVVLQQLSYKDARDMIYKELNGESKRDRLGRGTKMSMMQQQVLVMSWDDLDVTDSDSSSD
;
A
#
# COMPACT_ATOMS: atom_id res chain seq x y z
N ASN A 1 16.13 -62.98 8.84
CA ASN A 1 15.81 -63.19 10.25
C ASN A 1 15.86 -61.83 10.97
N GLY A 2 14.73 -61.26 11.22
CA GLY A 2 14.61 -60.00 11.95
C GLY A 2 13.13 -59.58 11.96
N LYS A 3 12.39 -60.09 12.94
CA LYS A 3 10.97 -59.78 13.15
C LYS A 3 10.83 -58.35 13.62
N ILE A 4 10.09 -57.54 12.86
CA ILE A 4 9.58 -56.20 13.27
C ILE A 4 8.38 -56.43 14.19
N LYS A 5 8.48 -55.98 15.44
CA LYS A 5 7.40 -55.97 16.42
C LYS A 5 6.43 -54.82 16.09
N SER A 6 5.15 -55.15 15.97
CA SER A 6 4.03 -54.20 15.88
C SER A 6 3.83 -53.39 17.17
N PRO A 7 3.38 -52.13 17.11
CA PRO A 7 3.13 -51.34 18.30
C PRO A 7 1.81 -51.76 19.00
N ILE A 8 1.87 -51.70 20.29
CA ILE A 8 0.86 -52.08 21.29
C ILE A 8 -0.40 -51.21 21.09
N ARG A 9 -1.56 -51.87 20.97
CA ARG A 9 -2.88 -51.28 21.14
C ARG A 9 -3.11 -50.95 22.61
N LEU A 10 -3.21 -49.67 22.97
CA LEU A 10 -3.80 -49.30 24.25
C LEU A 10 -5.32 -49.25 24.05
N CYS A 11 -6.04 -50.22 24.65
CA CYS A 11 -7.49 -50.12 24.85
C CYS A 11 -7.72 -49.18 26.03
N MET A 12 -8.32 -48.03 25.81
CA MET A 12 -8.93 -47.23 26.86
C MET A 12 -10.42 -47.60 26.91
N GLU A 13 -10.87 -48.09 28.07
CA GLU A 13 -12.30 -48.26 28.40
C GLU A 13 -12.92 -46.87 28.53
N ILE A 14 -14.10 -46.69 27.89
CA ILE A 14 -14.83 -45.43 27.84
C ILE A 14 -15.96 -45.54 28.87
N PRO A 15 -16.10 -44.60 29.85
CA PRO A 15 -17.28 -44.52 30.73
C PRO A 15 -18.50 -43.96 30.01
N GLU A 16 -19.69 -44.32 30.47
CA GLU A 16 -21.00 -43.86 29.96
C GLU A 16 -21.19 -42.35 30.12
N ALA A 17 -21.71 -41.71 29.05
CA ALA A 17 -21.80 -40.27 28.87
C ALA A 17 -22.86 -39.59 29.75
N THR A 18 -22.43 -38.62 30.53
CA THR A 18 -23.29 -37.60 31.16
C THR A 18 -23.13 -36.27 30.42
N ALA A 19 -24.06 -35.34 30.62
CA ALA A 19 -24.17 -34.06 29.86
C ALA A 19 -22.93 -33.14 29.85
N GLU A 20 -21.81 -33.58 30.41
CA GLU A 20 -20.52 -32.86 30.42
C GLU A 20 -19.57 -33.24 29.26
N ASP A 21 -19.95 -34.18 28.39
CA ASP A 21 -19.06 -34.85 27.44
C ASP A 21 -18.76 -34.09 26.15
N ASN A 22 -19.18 -32.85 26.01
CA ASN A 22 -18.85 -32.02 24.82
C ASN A 22 -17.62 -31.12 24.98
N VAL A 23 -16.80 -31.33 26.01
CA VAL A 23 -15.56 -30.57 26.24
C VAL A 23 -14.36 -31.36 25.74
N VAL A 24 -13.69 -30.87 24.73
CA VAL A 24 -12.44 -31.44 24.23
C VAL A 24 -11.27 -30.60 24.76
N GLU A 25 -10.37 -31.22 25.51
CA GLU A 25 -9.11 -30.59 25.91
C GLU A 25 -8.08 -30.75 24.78
N VAL A 26 -7.63 -29.63 24.24
CA VAL A 26 -6.58 -29.59 23.21
C VAL A 26 -5.32 -28.98 23.83
N ALA A 27 -4.25 -29.76 23.90
CA ALA A 27 -2.95 -29.23 24.25
C ALA A 27 -2.37 -28.45 23.06
N VAL A 28 -2.12 -27.15 23.23
CA VAL A 28 -1.37 -26.35 22.27
C VAL A 28 0.09 -26.43 22.65
N GLU A 29 0.83 -27.34 22.02
CA GLU A 29 2.29 -27.36 22.12
C GLU A 29 2.87 -26.20 21.33
N THR A 30 3.46 -25.22 22.02
CA THR A 30 4.39 -24.28 21.43
C THR A 30 5.74 -24.98 21.24
N PRO A 31 6.41 -24.82 20.08
CA PRO A 31 7.73 -25.44 19.90
C PRO A 31 8.73 -24.82 20.90
N VAL A 32 9.21 -25.66 21.80
CA VAL A 32 10.27 -25.31 22.75
C VAL A 32 11.61 -25.34 22.01
N VAL A 33 12.24 -24.17 21.89
CA VAL A 33 13.65 -24.07 21.52
C VAL A 33 14.47 -24.34 22.78
N PRO A 34 15.45 -25.26 22.79
CA PRO A 34 16.25 -25.56 23.99
C PRO A 34 17.08 -24.31 24.38
N MET A 35 16.86 -23.84 25.59
CA MET A 35 17.69 -22.84 26.26
C MET A 35 18.88 -23.54 27.00
N PRO A 36 20.03 -22.84 27.17
CA PRO A 36 21.15 -23.43 27.93
C PRO A 36 20.80 -23.56 29.42
N GLU A 37 21.28 -24.64 30.00
CA GLU A 37 21.05 -25.02 31.39
C GLU A 37 21.55 -23.97 32.40
N GLY A 38 20.66 -23.56 33.30
CA GLY A 38 20.98 -22.84 34.52
C GLY A 38 19.99 -21.72 34.83
N GLU A 39 18.91 -22.09 35.47
CA GLU A 39 18.20 -21.39 36.57
C GLU A 39 16.80 -22.02 36.68
N ASP A 40 16.40 -22.38 37.88
CA ASP A 40 15.11 -23.02 38.18
C ASP A 40 13.95 -22.09 37.79
N GLU A 41 13.39 -22.28 36.59
CA GLU A 41 12.12 -21.66 36.21
C GLU A 41 10.98 -22.58 36.65
N GLU A 42 10.10 -22.08 37.54
CA GLU A 42 8.79 -22.66 37.78
C GLU A 42 8.06 -22.80 36.44
N GLU A 43 7.75 -24.03 36.04
CA GLU A 43 6.91 -24.32 34.89
C GLU A 43 5.57 -23.59 35.04
N LEU A 44 5.37 -22.54 34.25
CA LEU A 44 4.05 -21.90 34.14
C LEU A 44 3.05 -22.96 33.62
N PRO A 45 1.91 -23.16 34.27
CA PRO A 45 0.94 -24.16 33.85
C PRO A 45 0.47 -23.86 32.42
N VAL A 46 0.62 -24.82 31.51
CA VAL A 46 0.06 -24.77 30.16
C VAL A 46 -1.43 -24.47 30.29
N LYS A 47 -1.85 -23.30 29.83
CA LYS A 47 -3.26 -22.89 29.80
C LYS A 47 -3.97 -23.75 28.77
N LEU A 48 -4.65 -24.80 29.20
CA LEU A 48 -5.56 -25.59 28.36
C LEU A 48 -6.76 -24.69 28.00
N GLU A 49 -6.88 -24.29 26.75
CA GLU A 49 -8.09 -23.66 26.26
C GLU A 49 -9.18 -24.72 26.09
N ARG A 50 -10.22 -24.63 26.90
CA ARG A 50 -11.40 -25.51 26.77
C ARG A 50 -12.30 -24.99 25.67
N HIS A 51 -12.37 -25.71 24.54
CA HIS A 51 -13.28 -25.41 23.45
C HIS A 51 -14.57 -26.22 23.60
N THR A 52 -15.69 -25.56 23.84
CA THR A 52 -17.00 -26.20 23.83
C THR A 52 -17.48 -26.34 22.37
N ILE A 53 -17.74 -27.56 21.94
CA ILE A 53 -18.36 -27.83 20.64
C ILE A 53 -19.87 -27.69 20.78
N PRO A 54 -20.51 -26.81 19.99
CA PRO A 54 -21.96 -26.60 20.08
C PRO A 54 -22.72 -27.84 19.55
N ASP A 55 -23.95 -28.02 20.03
CA ASP A 55 -24.85 -29.06 19.52
C ASP A 55 -25.16 -28.84 18.05
N TYR A 56 -25.09 -29.90 17.26
CA TYR A 56 -25.34 -29.84 15.84
C TYR A 56 -26.85 -29.70 15.53
N PRO A 57 -27.20 -28.97 14.46
CA PRO A 57 -28.59 -28.77 14.08
C PRO A 57 -29.30 -30.09 13.72
N PHE A 58 -30.49 -30.31 14.24
CA PHE A 58 -31.30 -31.48 13.87
C PHE A 58 -31.52 -31.58 12.37
N PRO A 59 -31.39 -32.77 11.75
CA PRO A 59 -31.21 -34.10 12.34
C PRO A 59 -29.75 -34.55 12.52
N TYR A 60 -28.79 -33.63 12.49
CA TYR A 60 -27.36 -33.96 12.59
C TYR A 60 -26.94 -34.05 14.07
N PHE A 61 -25.88 -34.80 14.29
CA PHE A 61 -25.27 -34.94 15.61
C PHE A 61 -23.78 -35.26 15.49
N ARG A 62 -23.06 -35.01 16.56
CA ARG A 62 -21.66 -35.39 16.74
C ARG A 62 -21.57 -36.78 17.36
N SER A 63 -20.79 -37.67 16.77
CA SER A 63 -20.45 -38.96 17.43
C SER A 63 -19.46 -38.74 18.58
N PRO A 64 -19.41 -39.62 19.60
CA PRO A 64 -18.39 -39.56 20.65
C PRO A 64 -16.93 -39.52 20.13
N ASN A 65 -16.69 -40.10 18.99
CA ASN A 65 -15.38 -40.09 18.31
C ASN A 65 -15.20 -38.90 17.35
N GLY A 66 -16.08 -37.90 17.38
CA GLY A 66 -16.11 -36.78 16.46
C GLY A 66 -16.77 -37.09 15.11
N GLY A 67 -16.85 -36.06 14.28
CA GLY A 67 -17.44 -36.14 12.95
C GLY A 67 -18.92 -35.76 12.90
N VAL A 68 -19.43 -35.55 11.68
CA VAL A 68 -20.78 -35.13 11.38
C VAL A 68 -21.59 -36.34 10.92
N PHE A 69 -22.60 -36.70 11.67
CA PHE A 69 -23.54 -37.78 11.36
C PHE A 69 -24.95 -37.22 11.21
N MET A 70 -25.80 -37.94 10.45
CA MET A 70 -27.20 -37.58 10.27
C MET A 70 -28.08 -38.78 10.67
N ARG A 71 -29.07 -38.52 11.53
CA ARG A 71 -30.12 -39.52 11.84
C ARG A 71 -31.07 -39.62 10.67
N THR A 72 -31.29 -40.82 10.23
CA THR A 72 -32.21 -41.13 9.11
C THR A 72 -33.01 -42.38 9.45
N LYS A 73 -33.90 -42.80 8.57
CA LYS A 73 -34.58 -44.08 8.66
C LYS A 73 -34.24 -44.93 7.46
N ASP A 74 -34.02 -46.22 7.67
CA ASP A 74 -33.82 -47.19 6.61
C ASP A 74 -35.13 -47.42 5.82
N LYS A 75 -35.07 -48.26 4.78
CA LYS A 75 -36.25 -48.60 3.98
C LYS A 75 -37.34 -49.33 4.73
N GLU A 76 -37.01 -49.90 5.89
CA GLU A 76 -37.92 -50.63 6.78
C GLU A 76 -38.44 -49.77 7.93
N GLY A 77 -38.01 -48.50 8.02
CA GLY A 77 -38.45 -47.54 9.02
C GLY A 77 -37.63 -47.54 10.31
N ASN A 78 -36.55 -48.35 10.39
CA ASN A 78 -35.68 -48.38 11.56
C ASN A 78 -34.74 -47.19 11.56
N ALA A 79 -34.27 -46.79 12.75
CA ALA A 79 -33.27 -45.72 12.88
C ALA A 79 -31.93 -46.14 12.23
N ASP A 80 -31.39 -45.27 11.40
CA ASP A 80 -30.10 -45.46 10.74
C ASP A 80 -29.28 -44.17 10.87
N GLU A 81 -27.95 -44.31 10.87
CA GLU A 81 -27.02 -43.20 11.04
C GLU A 81 -26.06 -43.11 9.84
N VAL A 82 -26.08 -41.99 9.16
CA VAL A 82 -25.26 -41.77 7.97
C VAL A 82 -24.13 -40.81 8.28
N LEU A 83 -22.88 -41.25 8.03
CA LEU A 83 -21.70 -40.39 8.11
C LEU A 83 -21.69 -39.37 6.98
N ILE A 84 -21.80 -38.09 7.31
CA ILE A 84 -21.71 -36.95 6.39
C ILE A 84 -20.25 -36.54 6.20
N TYR A 85 -19.55 -36.28 7.33
CA TYR A 85 -18.14 -35.92 7.31
C TYR A 85 -17.40 -36.52 8.50
N LYS A 86 -16.19 -37.00 8.27
CA LYS A 86 -15.45 -37.82 9.25
C LYS A 86 -14.82 -37.05 10.41
N ARG A 87 -14.85 -35.72 10.41
CA ARG A 87 -14.25 -34.85 11.41
C ARG A 87 -15.25 -33.80 11.87
N ASP A 88 -14.96 -33.16 13.00
CA ASP A 88 -15.77 -32.07 13.48
C ASP A 88 -15.65 -30.87 12.55
N LEU A 89 -16.77 -30.40 12.09
CA LEU A 89 -16.94 -29.19 11.28
C LEU A 89 -18.25 -28.54 11.72
N TYR A 90 -18.19 -27.32 12.21
CA TYR A 90 -19.36 -26.60 12.70
C TYR A 90 -19.22 -25.10 12.50
N LEU A 91 -20.33 -24.39 12.53
CA LEU A 91 -20.37 -22.93 12.42
C LEU A 91 -20.52 -22.33 13.81
N THR A 92 -19.87 -21.18 14.03
CA THR A 92 -19.86 -20.55 15.36
C THR A 92 -20.43 -19.14 15.36
N LYS A 93 -20.29 -18.39 14.24
CA LYS A 93 -20.75 -17.02 14.18
C LYS A 93 -21.40 -16.70 12.85
N ARG A 94 -22.40 -15.84 12.90
CA ARG A 94 -23.02 -15.18 11.78
C ARG A 94 -22.41 -13.79 11.65
N LEU A 95 -21.77 -13.53 10.50
CA LEU A 95 -21.06 -12.30 10.22
C LEU A 95 -21.72 -11.57 9.05
N ARG A 96 -21.65 -10.25 9.05
CA ARG A 96 -22.05 -9.42 7.92
C ARG A 96 -20.87 -8.58 7.45
N ASP A 97 -20.41 -8.85 6.25
CA ASP A 97 -19.49 -7.99 5.56
C ASP A 97 -20.28 -6.93 4.78
N PRO A 98 -20.04 -5.62 4.99
CA PRO A 98 -20.75 -4.56 4.28
C PRO A 98 -20.62 -4.61 2.76
N ILE A 99 -19.53 -5.22 2.25
CA ILE A 99 -19.22 -5.33 0.82
C ILE A 99 -19.67 -6.69 0.26
N ASP A 100 -19.23 -7.78 0.92
CA ASP A 100 -19.42 -9.15 0.43
C ASP A 100 -20.72 -9.81 0.97
N GLY A 101 -21.47 -9.09 1.81
CA GLY A 101 -22.74 -9.57 2.40
C GLY A 101 -22.57 -10.59 3.52
N PRO A 102 -23.59 -11.45 3.78
CA PRO A 102 -23.53 -12.41 4.86
C PRO A 102 -22.35 -13.38 4.72
N SER A 103 -21.67 -13.64 5.84
CA SER A 103 -20.53 -14.56 5.93
C SER A 103 -20.65 -15.38 7.21
N PHE A 104 -19.97 -16.53 7.27
CA PHE A 104 -20.08 -17.44 8.39
C PHE A 104 -18.70 -17.91 8.83
N GLU A 105 -18.47 -17.91 10.15
CA GLU A 105 -17.25 -18.44 10.76
C GLU A 105 -17.41 -19.95 10.98
N PHE A 106 -16.47 -20.70 10.44
CA PHE A 106 -16.36 -22.15 10.55
C PHE A 106 -15.23 -22.54 11.49
N LYS A 107 -15.43 -23.60 12.26
CA LYS A 107 -14.37 -24.33 12.95
C LYS A 107 -14.27 -25.74 12.41
N TYR A 108 -13.04 -26.18 12.19
CA TYR A 108 -12.70 -27.49 11.65
C TYR A 108 -11.59 -28.13 12.46
N HIS A 109 -11.78 -29.38 12.87
CA HIS A 109 -10.78 -30.12 13.61
C HIS A 109 -9.85 -30.87 12.65
N SER A 110 -8.63 -30.36 12.51
CA SER A 110 -7.53 -31.04 11.84
C SER A 110 -6.81 -31.98 12.80
N ILE A 111 -6.25 -33.09 12.29
CA ILE A 111 -5.55 -34.07 13.15
C ILE A 111 -4.22 -33.52 13.67
N ARG A 112 -3.53 -32.72 12.86
CA ARG A 112 -2.18 -32.23 13.17
C ARG A 112 -2.15 -30.80 13.66
N GLU A 113 -3.00 -29.97 13.07
CA GLU A 113 -3.03 -28.53 13.30
C GLU A 113 -4.07 -28.11 14.36
N GLY A 114 -4.80 -29.07 14.94
CA GLY A 114 -5.85 -28.78 15.92
C GLY A 114 -7.08 -28.07 15.32
N ILE A 115 -7.69 -27.18 16.07
CA ILE A 115 -8.89 -26.46 15.63
C ILE A 115 -8.49 -25.30 14.71
N GLN A 116 -8.91 -25.36 13.46
CA GLN A 116 -8.73 -24.31 12.47
C GLN A 116 -10.01 -23.47 12.36
N THR A 117 -9.86 -22.15 12.33
CA THR A 117 -10.97 -21.20 12.15
C THR A 117 -10.83 -20.48 10.82
N PHE A 118 -11.92 -20.39 10.05
CA PHE A 118 -11.95 -19.66 8.78
C PHE A 118 -13.34 -19.10 8.50
N VAL A 119 -13.43 -18.13 7.57
CA VAL A 119 -14.69 -17.48 7.19
C VAL A 119 -14.98 -17.72 5.72
N ILE A 120 -16.24 -18.06 5.42
CA ILE A 120 -16.72 -18.20 4.04
C ILE A 120 -17.90 -17.27 3.83
N SER A 121 -17.90 -16.49 2.73
CA SER A 121 -19.03 -15.64 2.35
C SER A 121 -20.22 -16.50 1.90
N GLY A 122 -21.45 -16.05 2.18
CA GLY A 122 -22.68 -16.74 1.82
C GLY A 122 -22.80 -16.99 0.32
N VAL A 123 -22.27 -16.09 -0.51
CA VAL A 123 -22.22 -16.26 -1.98
C VAL A 123 -21.50 -17.55 -2.37
N ARG A 124 -20.35 -17.86 -1.73
CA ARG A 124 -19.60 -19.11 -2.00
C ARG A 124 -20.28 -20.36 -1.48
N LEU A 125 -21.26 -20.22 -0.58
CA LEU A 125 -22.04 -21.34 -0.05
C LEU A 125 -23.28 -21.63 -0.92
N SER A 126 -23.61 -20.77 -1.88
CA SER A 126 -24.83 -20.86 -2.69
C SER A 126 -24.75 -21.84 -3.86
N SER A 127 -23.54 -22.18 -4.33
CA SER A 127 -23.34 -23.13 -5.43
C SER A 127 -22.44 -24.29 -5.03
N LYS A 128 -22.67 -25.48 -5.59
CA LYS A 128 -21.91 -26.70 -5.28
C LYS A 128 -20.44 -26.58 -5.64
N GLU A 129 -20.14 -25.93 -6.76
CA GLU A 129 -18.76 -25.77 -7.23
C GLU A 129 -17.99 -24.81 -6.32
N GLU A 130 -18.53 -23.63 -6.03
CA GLU A 130 -17.90 -22.64 -5.17
C GLU A 130 -17.81 -23.13 -3.73
N PHE A 131 -18.80 -23.87 -3.23
CA PHE A 131 -18.76 -24.50 -1.94
C PHE A 131 -17.57 -25.48 -1.79
N ARG A 132 -17.43 -26.38 -2.76
CA ARG A 132 -16.32 -27.35 -2.75
C ARG A 132 -14.96 -26.68 -2.84
N LYS A 133 -14.85 -25.65 -3.67
CA LYS A 133 -13.64 -24.85 -3.84
C LYS A 133 -13.28 -24.13 -2.53
N ALA A 134 -14.25 -23.49 -1.90
CA ALA A 134 -14.08 -22.82 -0.63
C ALA A 134 -13.66 -23.77 0.50
N MET A 135 -14.30 -24.94 0.60
CA MET A 135 -13.93 -25.97 1.57
C MET A 135 -12.52 -26.53 1.30
N GLY A 136 -12.21 -26.82 0.03
CA GLY A 136 -10.88 -27.32 -0.37
C GLY A 136 -9.74 -26.36 -0.05
N MET A 137 -9.94 -25.07 -0.22
CA MET A 137 -8.97 -24.03 0.15
C MET A 137 -8.66 -24.00 1.65
N ASN A 138 -9.60 -24.46 2.48
CA ASN A 138 -9.45 -24.57 3.94
C ASN A 138 -9.11 -25.98 4.41
N GLY A 139 -8.58 -26.84 3.54
CA GLY A 139 -8.13 -28.20 3.88
C GLY A 139 -9.24 -29.23 4.04
N ILE A 140 -10.49 -28.88 3.74
CA ILE A 140 -11.65 -29.77 3.85
C ILE A 140 -11.90 -30.43 2.50
N GLN A 141 -11.38 -31.63 2.32
CA GLN A 141 -11.57 -32.41 1.09
C GLN A 141 -12.91 -33.17 1.13
N ILE A 142 -13.73 -32.96 0.10
CA ILE A 142 -15.07 -33.52 -0.01
C ILE A 142 -15.16 -34.30 -1.32
N LEU A 143 -15.60 -35.57 -1.25
CA LEU A 143 -15.93 -36.35 -2.43
C LEU A 143 -17.18 -35.78 -3.13
N ASN A 144 -17.22 -35.81 -4.46
CA ASN A 144 -18.34 -35.30 -5.25
C ASN A 144 -19.70 -35.86 -4.80
N THR A 145 -19.72 -37.15 -4.44
CA THR A 145 -20.93 -37.86 -4.00
C THR A 145 -21.43 -37.43 -2.61
N LYS A 146 -20.58 -36.78 -1.79
CA LYS A 146 -20.95 -36.33 -0.44
C LYS A 146 -21.10 -34.81 -0.31
N SER A 147 -20.80 -34.05 -1.35
CA SER A 147 -20.84 -32.58 -1.28
C SER A 147 -22.23 -32.03 -1.04
N ASP A 148 -23.28 -32.61 -1.63
CA ASP A 148 -24.66 -32.16 -1.44
C ASP A 148 -25.11 -32.36 0.03
N ALA A 149 -24.78 -33.52 0.61
CA ALA A 149 -25.12 -33.81 2.00
C ALA A 149 -24.41 -32.84 2.97
N LEU A 150 -23.14 -32.48 2.71
CA LEU A 150 -22.43 -31.51 3.54
C LEU A 150 -22.95 -30.09 3.31
N MET A 151 -23.36 -29.71 2.10
CA MET A 151 -24.02 -28.42 1.85
C MET A 151 -25.32 -28.29 2.64
N VAL A 152 -26.17 -29.32 2.64
CA VAL A 152 -27.42 -29.32 3.42
C VAL A 152 -27.13 -29.20 4.92
N TYR A 153 -26.10 -29.90 5.43
CA TYR A 153 -25.66 -29.75 6.82
C TYR A 153 -25.27 -28.30 7.15
N VAL A 154 -24.43 -27.68 6.30
CA VAL A 154 -24.02 -26.28 6.48
C VAL A 154 -25.23 -25.33 6.41
N GLN A 155 -26.18 -25.59 5.48
CA GLN A 155 -27.40 -24.80 5.39
C GLN A 155 -28.25 -24.88 6.69
N LYS A 156 -28.33 -26.05 7.31
CA LYS A 156 -29.02 -26.22 8.60
C LYS A 156 -28.33 -25.44 9.74
N TRP A 157 -27.00 -25.36 9.73
CA TRP A 157 -26.27 -24.48 10.65
C TRP A 157 -26.59 -23.00 10.42
N ILE A 158 -26.65 -22.57 9.16
CA ILE A 158 -26.99 -21.19 8.81
C ILE A 158 -28.40 -20.85 9.31
N GLU A 159 -29.38 -21.72 9.09
CA GLU A 159 -30.75 -21.54 9.58
C GLU A 159 -30.77 -21.40 11.10
N GLN A 160 -30.10 -22.31 11.84
CA GLN A 160 -29.99 -22.26 13.30
C GLN A 160 -29.34 -20.98 13.82
N LEU A 161 -28.23 -20.53 13.17
CA LEU A 161 -27.56 -19.29 13.55
C LEU A 161 -28.43 -18.06 13.27
N GLN A 162 -29.24 -18.09 12.20
CA GLN A 162 -30.17 -17.00 11.90
C GLN A 162 -31.30 -16.87 12.93
N GLU A 163 -31.69 -17.98 13.56
CA GLU A 163 -32.72 -17.99 14.62
C GLU A 163 -32.16 -17.66 16.01
N THR A 164 -30.87 -17.96 16.25
CA THR A 164 -30.33 -17.95 17.63
C THR A 164 -29.29 -16.86 17.88
N GLN A 165 -28.75 -16.22 16.84
CA GLN A 165 -27.67 -15.24 16.99
C GLN A 165 -27.93 -13.95 16.22
N ASP A 166 -27.54 -12.83 16.82
CA ASP A 166 -27.45 -11.57 16.14
C ASP A 166 -26.29 -11.58 15.13
N GLU A 167 -26.43 -10.79 14.09
CA GLU A 167 -25.41 -10.64 13.05
C GLU A 167 -24.32 -9.69 13.51
N ILE A 168 -23.07 -10.16 13.49
CA ILE A 168 -21.91 -9.34 13.85
C ILE A 168 -21.35 -8.68 12.58
N THR A 169 -21.41 -7.35 12.50
CA THR A 169 -20.81 -6.61 11.39
C THR A 169 -19.28 -6.67 11.48
N VAL A 170 -18.64 -7.23 10.46
CA VAL A 170 -17.17 -7.26 10.37
C VAL A 170 -16.63 -5.92 9.88
N LYS A 171 -15.41 -5.63 10.26
CA LYS A 171 -14.72 -4.45 9.75
C LYS A 171 -14.07 -4.79 8.41
N THR A 172 -14.28 -3.94 7.43
CA THR A 172 -13.73 -4.08 6.08
C THR A 172 -12.34 -3.47 5.96
N GLN A 173 -11.99 -2.59 6.89
CA GLN A 173 -10.72 -1.88 6.99
C GLN A 173 -10.14 -1.98 8.41
N PHE A 174 -8.83 -1.78 8.51
CA PHE A 174 -8.14 -1.47 9.76
C PHE A 174 -8.22 0.05 10.04
N GLY A 175 -7.67 0.50 11.17
CA GLY A 175 -7.73 1.92 11.52
C GLY A 175 -8.98 2.33 12.30
N TRP A 176 -9.33 3.60 12.26
CA TRP A 176 -10.42 4.18 13.00
C TRP A 176 -11.78 3.63 12.56
N THR A 177 -12.61 3.28 13.54
CA THR A 177 -14.01 2.96 13.30
C THR A 177 -14.86 4.22 13.22
N GLU A 178 -16.12 4.08 12.81
CA GLU A 178 -17.06 5.20 12.71
C GLU A 178 -17.16 5.98 14.03
N GLY A 179 -17.05 7.30 13.94
CA GLY A 179 -17.06 8.20 15.09
C GLY A 179 -15.80 8.12 15.97
N ASN A 180 -14.73 7.47 15.50
CA ASN A 180 -13.42 7.38 16.16
C ASN A 180 -13.49 6.81 17.59
N LYS A 181 -14.41 5.86 17.83
CA LYS A 181 -14.65 5.25 19.15
C LYS A 181 -13.68 4.11 19.46
N SER A 182 -13.12 3.51 18.45
CA SER A 182 -12.15 2.41 18.53
C SER A 182 -11.23 2.41 17.31
N PHE A 183 -10.19 1.58 17.37
CA PHE A 183 -9.22 1.43 16.31
C PHE A 183 -8.91 -0.05 16.05
N VAL A 184 -8.97 -0.49 14.81
CA VAL A 184 -8.78 -1.88 14.41
C VAL A 184 -7.33 -2.15 14.03
N ILE A 185 -6.72 -3.17 14.65
CA ILE A 185 -5.36 -3.65 14.37
C ILE A 185 -5.43 -5.16 14.17
N GLY A 186 -5.49 -5.61 12.93
CA GLY A 186 -5.61 -7.03 12.61
C GLY A 186 -6.83 -7.69 13.26
N ASP A 187 -6.58 -8.69 14.09
CA ASP A 187 -7.60 -9.47 14.84
C ASP A 187 -8.10 -8.79 16.11
N LYS A 188 -7.76 -7.52 16.34
CA LYS A 188 -8.11 -6.77 17.56
C LYS A 188 -8.77 -5.45 17.23
N GLU A 189 -9.80 -5.11 18.01
CA GLU A 189 -10.41 -3.78 18.07
C GLU A 189 -10.04 -3.17 19.43
N VAL A 190 -9.33 -2.04 19.40
CA VAL A 190 -8.77 -1.34 20.56
C VAL A 190 -9.70 -0.21 20.93
N PHE A 191 -10.21 -0.23 22.14
CA PHE A 191 -10.99 0.83 22.78
C PHE A 191 -10.14 1.57 23.81
N ALA A 192 -10.65 2.65 24.36
CA ALA A 192 -9.95 3.42 25.38
C ALA A 192 -9.64 2.59 26.64
N ASP A 193 -10.58 1.74 27.06
CA ASP A 193 -10.57 0.97 28.30
C ASP A 193 -10.35 -0.53 28.13
N ARG A 194 -10.52 -1.06 26.91
CA ARG A 194 -10.47 -2.50 26.66
C ARG A 194 -10.00 -2.83 25.24
N ILE A 195 -9.78 -4.11 25.02
CA ILE A 195 -9.47 -4.67 23.70
C ILE A 195 -10.43 -5.83 23.46
N GLU A 196 -11.07 -5.82 22.32
CA GLU A 196 -11.99 -6.86 21.89
C GLU A 196 -11.43 -7.59 20.65
N PRO A 197 -11.80 -8.86 20.44
CA PRO A 197 -11.51 -9.55 19.20
C PRO A 197 -12.23 -8.87 18.03
N ASN A 198 -11.50 -8.58 16.94
CA ASN A 198 -12.08 -8.17 15.68
C ASN A 198 -12.44 -9.43 14.87
N PRO A 199 -13.73 -9.67 14.56
CA PRO A 199 -14.12 -10.84 13.78
C PRO A 199 -13.47 -10.84 12.39
N PRO A 200 -13.03 -12.02 11.90
CA PRO A 200 -12.40 -12.12 10.60
C PRO A 200 -13.42 -11.88 9.48
N GLY A 201 -13.23 -10.84 8.68
CA GLY A 201 -13.93 -10.64 7.43
C GLY A 201 -13.32 -11.47 6.30
N ALA A 202 -14.07 -11.74 5.24
CA ALA A 202 -13.58 -12.50 4.10
C ALA A 202 -12.35 -11.87 3.43
N ARG A 203 -12.25 -10.55 3.46
CA ARG A 203 -11.13 -9.77 2.89
C ARG A 203 -10.00 -9.54 3.88
N THR A 204 -10.28 -9.34 5.17
CA THR A 204 -9.33 -8.92 6.20
C THR A 204 -8.60 -10.08 6.87
N ALA A 205 -9.24 -11.24 7.02
CA ALA A 205 -8.72 -12.40 7.75
C ALA A 205 -7.31 -12.84 7.31
N GLN A 206 -7.03 -12.83 6.01
CA GLN A 206 -5.73 -13.22 5.45
C GLN A 206 -4.56 -12.32 5.90
N TYR A 207 -4.86 -11.11 6.38
CA TYR A 207 -3.87 -10.14 6.81
C TYR A 207 -3.64 -10.13 8.32
N PHE A 208 -4.46 -10.81 9.12
CA PHE A 208 -4.37 -10.79 10.58
C PHE A 208 -2.98 -11.23 11.08
N SER A 209 -2.40 -12.24 10.46
CA SER A 209 -1.06 -12.72 10.83
C SER A 209 0.06 -11.67 10.64
N MET A 210 -0.18 -10.60 9.90
CA MET A 210 0.79 -9.51 9.73
C MET A 210 0.89 -8.64 10.98
N PHE A 211 -0.20 -8.55 11.75
CA PHE A 211 -0.33 -7.74 12.96
C PHE A 211 -0.06 -8.53 14.25
N ALA A 212 0.39 -9.77 14.12
CA ALA A 212 0.74 -10.61 15.27
C ALA A 212 1.88 -9.98 16.07
N LYS A 213 1.82 -10.11 17.40
CA LYS A 213 2.90 -9.73 18.31
C LYS A 213 3.96 -10.84 18.35
N LYS A 214 5.23 -10.44 18.52
CA LYS A 214 6.34 -11.37 18.77
C LYS A 214 7.32 -10.73 19.73
N GLY A 215 7.95 -11.56 20.60
CA GLY A 215 8.94 -11.11 21.57
C GLY A 215 8.36 -10.19 22.65
N THR A 216 9.15 -9.22 23.09
CA THR A 216 8.80 -8.32 24.20
C THR A 216 8.82 -6.86 23.79
N LEU A 217 8.08 -6.01 24.53
CA LEU A 217 8.10 -4.57 24.35
C LEU A 217 9.50 -4.00 24.65
N GLU A 218 10.17 -4.50 25.69
CA GLU A 218 11.50 -4.05 26.06
C GLU A 218 12.56 -4.40 25.00
N GLY A 219 12.44 -5.59 24.38
CA GLY A 219 13.25 -5.96 23.23
C GLY A 219 13.05 -5.00 22.05
N TRP A 220 11.81 -4.61 21.79
CA TRP A 220 11.48 -3.63 20.76
C TRP A 220 12.02 -2.23 21.08
N LYS A 221 11.91 -1.77 22.34
CA LYS A 221 12.47 -0.47 22.77
C LYS A 221 13.98 -0.37 22.58
N ARG A 222 14.75 -1.46 22.81
CA ARG A 222 16.19 -1.45 22.51
C ARG A 222 16.49 -1.13 21.06
N VAL A 223 15.64 -1.59 20.13
CA VAL A 223 15.78 -1.26 18.71
C VAL A 223 15.52 0.23 18.48
N THR A 224 14.48 0.80 19.10
CA THR A 224 14.14 2.22 18.89
C THR A 224 15.21 3.16 19.45
N SER A 225 15.82 2.83 20.59
CA SER A 225 16.88 3.62 21.20
C SER A 225 18.14 3.75 20.33
N PHE A 226 18.40 2.78 19.45
CA PHE A 226 19.51 2.89 18.49
C PHE A 226 19.38 4.09 17.56
N TYR A 227 18.15 4.48 17.23
CA TYR A 227 17.90 5.63 16.36
C TYR A 227 18.12 6.98 17.07
N ASN A 228 18.30 7.00 18.39
CA ASN A 228 18.60 8.22 19.16
C ASN A 228 20.08 8.64 19.01
N LYS A 229 20.48 8.93 17.77
CA LYS A 229 21.83 9.37 17.41
C LYS A 229 21.77 10.56 16.47
N LYS A 230 22.75 11.44 16.57
CA LYS A 230 22.90 12.59 15.66
C LYS A 230 23.01 12.12 14.21
N GLY A 231 22.25 12.74 13.30
CA GLY A 231 22.22 12.40 11.88
C GLY A 231 21.16 11.35 11.51
N PHE A 232 20.53 10.67 12.50
CA PHE A 232 19.50 9.69 12.26
C PHE A 232 18.09 10.30 12.09
N GLN A 233 17.92 11.62 12.09
CA GLN A 233 16.63 12.29 11.96
C GLN A 233 15.83 11.84 10.74
N PRO A 234 16.42 11.61 9.55
CA PRO A 234 15.67 11.05 8.42
C PRO A 234 15.07 9.67 8.70
N HIS A 235 15.81 8.79 9.41
CA HIS A 235 15.34 7.48 9.83
C HIS A 235 14.30 7.58 10.95
N GLN A 236 14.50 8.46 11.93
CA GLN A 236 13.53 8.75 12.99
C GLN A 236 12.21 9.24 12.38
N PHE A 237 12.27 10.12 11.39
CA PHE A 237 11.09 10.64 10.71
C PHE A 237 10.35 9.53 9.93
N MET A 238 11.08 8.69 9.17
CA MET A 238 10.52 7.51 8.50
C MET A 238 9.81 6.59 9.49
N PHE A 239 10.41 6.35 10.65
CA PHE A 239 9.83 5.54 11.72
C PHE A 239 8.59 6.24 12.33
N ALA A 240 8.66 7.54 12.61
CA ALA A 240 7.60 8.33 13.23
C ALA A 240 6.32 8.41 12.38
N LEU A 241 6.41 8.17 11.05
CA LEU A 241 5.24 8.06 10.19
C LEU A 241 4.24 7.02 10.73
N SER A 242 4.72 5.96 11.40
CA SER A 242 3.88 4.93 11.99
C SER A 242 2.99 5.45 13.10
N PHE A 243 3.49 6.34 13.92
CA PHE A 243 2.71 6.99 14.98
C PHE A 243 1.88 8.15 14.43
N GLY A 244 2.37 8.83 13.38
CA GLY A 244 1.67 9.94 12.75
C GLY A 244 0.49 9.52 11.87
N SER A 245 0.60 8.36 11.22
CA SER A 245 -0.41 7.92 10.24
C SER A 245 -1.83 7.84 10.80
N PRO A 246 -2.08 7.26 12.00
CA PRO A 246 -3.41 7.30 12.61
C PRO A 246 -3.94 8.71 12.88
N LEU A 247 -3.06 9.69 13.07
CA LEU A 247 -3.43 11.06 13.36
C LEU A 247 -3.87 11.84 12.12
N MET A 248 -3.58 11.33 10.92
CA MET A 248 -4.04 11.93 9.66
C MET A 248 -5.57 12.02 9.55
N GLU A 249 -6.30 11.14 10.22
CA GLU A 249 -7.76 11.20 10.35
C GLU A 249 -8.26 12.56 10.88
N PHE A 250 -7.45 13.24 11.67
CA PHE A 250 -7.79 14.52 12.32
C PHE A 250 -7.20 15.73 11.60
N VAL A 251 -6.54 15.54 10.45
CA VAL A 251 -5.99 16.62 9.65
C VAL A 251 -7.00 17.02 8.58
N PRO A 252 -7.54 18.26 8.59
CA PRO A 252 -8.53 18.67 7.62
C PRO A 252 -7.90 18.82 6.21
N ASN A 253 -8.61 18.37 5.19
CA ASN A 253 -8.29 18.59 3.76
C ASN A 253 -6.96 17.99 3.28
N VAL A 254 -6.38 17.03 4.00
CA VAL A 254 -5.21 16.27 3.59
C VAL A 254 -5.41 14.81 3.96
N SER A 255 -5.64 13.96 2.97
CA SER A 255 -5.84 12.52 3.18
C SER A 255 -4.53 11.73 3.21
N GLY A 256 -3.43 12.31 2.74
CA GLY A 256 -2.13 11.64 2.81
C GLY A 256 -0.98 12.44 2.24
N ALA A 257 0.22 11.97 2.53
CA ALA A 257 1.46 12.50 2.00
C ALA A 257 2.54 11.40 1.97
N ILE A 258 3.57 11.61 1.17
CA ILE A 258 4.65 10.65 0.97
C ILE A 258 5.95 11.22 1.54
N PHE A 259 6.67 10.38 2.31
CA PHE A 259 8.07 10.61 2.63
C PHE A 259 8.93 9.60 1.90
N HIS A 260 9.87 10.09 1.09
CA HIS A 260 10.78 9.25 0.31
C HIS A 260 12.20 9.35 0.84
N LEU A 261 12.77 8.20 1.20
CA LEU A 261 14.14 8.11 1.69
C LEU A 261 15.04 7.55 0.58
N MET A 262 15.98 8.35 0.10
CA MET A 262 16.81 7.98 -1.05
C MET A 262 18.29 7.94 -0.72
N SER A 263 19.04 7.12 -1.45
CA SER A 263 20.50 7.13 -1.52
C SER A 263 20.96 6.29 -2.69
N ALA A 264 21.94 6.77 -3.43
CA ALA A 264 22.61 6.01 -4.48
C ALA A 264 23.35 4.77 -3.92
N GLU A 265 23.81 4.85 -2.67
CA GLU A 265 24.51 3.76 -1.99
C GLU A 265 23.54 2.81 -1.31
N SER A 266 23.88 1.52 -1.30
CA SER A 266 23.16 0.49 -0.57
C SER A 266 23.67 0.36 0.87
N GLY A 267 22.84 -0.20 1.78
CA GLY A 267 23.27 -0.51 3.14
C GLY A 267 23.24 0.66 4.13
N LEU A 268 22.72 1.82 3.75
CA LEU A 268 22.61 3.02 4.61
C LEU A 268 21.34 3.03 5.51
N GLY A 269 20.64 1.91 5.63
CA GLY A 269 19.52 1.77 6.57
C GLY A 269 18.15 2.27 6.06
N LYS A 270 18.00 2.62 4.78
CA LYS A 270 16.70 3.05 4.21
C LYS A 270 15.57 2.07 4.54
N THR A 271 15.74 0.81 4.16
CA THR A 271 14.78 -0.27 4.42
C THR A 271 14.64 -0.56 5.92
N THR A 272 15.72 -0.45 6.69
CA THR A 272 15.70 -0.66 8.15
C THR A 272 14.84 0.39 8.86
N GLY A 273 14.87 1.64 8.41
CA GLY A 273 13.98 2.71 8.91
C GLY A 273 12.49 2.38 8.68
N GLN A 274 12.14 1.88 7.50
CA GLN A 274 10.77 1.39 7.20
C GLN A 274 10.38 0.18 8.06
N TRP A 275 11.31 -0.77 8.25
CA TRP A 275 11.07 -1.93 9.11
C TRP A 275 10.84 -1.53 10.57
N GLY A 276 11.64 -0.57 11.08
CA GLY A 276 11.44 0.00 12.40
C GLY A 276 10.03 0.55 12.56
N GLY A 277 9.59 1.39 11.63
CA GLY A 277 8.23 1.92 11.63
C GLY A 277 7.16 0.83 11.53
N ALA A 278 7.26 -0.08 10.58
CA ALA A 278 6.28 -1.16 10.38
C ALA A 278 6.17 -2.07 11.62
N SER A 279 7.26 -2.24 12.38
CA SER A 279 7.30 -3.06 13.60
C SER A 279 6.42 -2.55 14.74
N VAL A 280 6.04 -1.28 14.70
CA VAL A 280 5.04 -0.69 15.63
C VAL A 280 3.75 -1.50 15.61
N TRP A 281 3.32 -1.90 14.43
CA TRP A 281 2.03 -2.54 14.17
C TRP A 281 2.09 -4.06 14.08
N GLY A 282 3.22 -4.64 13.66
CA GLY A 282 3.33 -6.09 13.47
C GLY A 282 4.60 -6.54 12.78
N ASN A 283 4.50 -7.63 12.05
CA ASN A 283 5.62 -8.22 11.31
C ASN A 283 6.05 -7.30 10.16
N HIS A 284 7.14 -6.55 10.37
CA HIS A 284 7.67 -5.58 9.41
C HIS A 284 7.94 -6.18 8.02
N LYS A 285 8.41 -7.44 7.92
CA LYS A 285 8.68 -8.12 6.63
C LYS A 285 7.42 -8.39 5.82
N LYS A 286 6.25 -8.51 6.49
CA LYS A 286 4.95 -8.71 5.84
C LYS A 286 4.20 -7.40 5.59
N LEU A 287 4.45 -6.38 6.41
CA LEU A 287 3.77 -5.07 6.31
C LEU A 287 4.40 -4.17 5.24
N VAL A 288 5.72 -4.26 5.02
CA VAL A 288 6.40 -3.48 3.99
C VAL A 288 6.21 -4.12 2.62
N LEU A 289 5.61 -3.38 1.71
CA LEU A 289 5.43 -3.74 0.30
C LEU A 289 6.73 -3.56 -0.47
N LYS A 290 6.81 -4.15 -1.66
CA LYS A 290 7.95 -4.03 -2.56
C LYS A 290 7.58 -3.26 -3.81
N GLY A 291 8.48 -2.45 -4.34
CA GLY A 291 8.26 -1.69 -5.58
C GLY A 291 8.00 -2.53 -6.84
N LYS A 292 8.16 -3.85 -6.77
CA LYS A 292 7.74 -4.81 -7.80
C LYS A 292 6.29 -5.26 -7.69
N ASP A 293 5.62 -4.94 -6.58
CA ASP A 293 4.22 -5.28 -6.40
C ASP A 293 3.37 -4.47 -7.38
N THR A 294 2.26 -5.05 -7.85
CA THR A 294 1.41 -4.34 -8.79
C THR A 294 0.73 -3.13 -8.13
N VAL A 295 0.59 -2.05 -8.87
CA VAL A 295 -0.05 -0.81 -8.39
C VAL A 295 -1.45 -1.10 -7.79
N ASN A 296 -2.21 -2.03 -8.38
CA ASN A 296 -3.51 -2.42 -7.84
C ASN A 296 -3.42 -3.11 -6.47
N SER A 297 -2.38 -3.91 -6.22
CA SER A 297 -2.18 -4.55 -4.91
C SER A 297 -1.80 -3.51 -3.84
N VAL A 298 -1.08 -2.46 -4.24
CA VAL A 298 -0.75 -1.33 -3.36
C VAL A 298 -2.01 -0.55 -2.98
N TRP A 299 -2.90 -0.27 -3.93
CA TRP A 299 -4.18 0.40 -3.65
C TRP A 299 -5.08 -0.42 -2.73
N ASN A 300 -5.21 -1.72 -2.98
CA ASN A 300 -5.97 -2.61 -2.10
C ASN A 300 -5.39 -2.63 -0.67
N ARG A 301 -4.07 -2.49 -0.54
CA ARG A 301 -3.42 -2.40 0.76
C ARG A 301 -3.68 -1.04 1.43
N ALA A 302 -3.66 0.07 0.68
CA ALA A 302 -3.97 1.40 1.20
C ALA A 302 -5.42 1.46 1.72
N GLU A 303 -6.39 0.98 0.94
CA GLU A 303 -7.79 0.86 1.37
C GLU A 303 -7.92 0.05 2.66
N LEU A 304 -7.28 -1.12 2.71
CA LEU A 304 -7.34 -2.00 3.85
C LEU A 304 -6.71 -1.37 5.10
N HIS A 305 -5.58 -0.69 4.95
CA HIS A 305 -4.87 -0.01 6.03
C HIS A 305 -5.64 1.18 6.58
N LYS A 306 -6.35 1.92 5.74
CA LYS A 306 -7.12 3.14 6.07
C LYS A 306 -6.27 4.23 6.74
N ASN A 307 -5.96 4.06 8.04
CA ASN A 307 -5.17 5.00 8.83
C ASN A 307 -3.81 4.45 9.28
N LEU A 308 -3.52 3.18 8.98
CA LEU A 308 -2.21 2.59 9.24
C LEU A 308 -1.22 3.02 8.15
N VAL A 309 0.03 3.22 8.55
CA VAL A 309 1.10 3.63 7.63
C VAL A 309 1.28 2.62 6.48
N LEU A 310 1.55 3.13 5.29
CA LEU A 310 1.88 2.34 4.12
C LEU A 310 3.39 2.46 3.83
N TYR A 311 4.13 1.35 3.88
CA TYR A 311 5.54 1.33 3.52
C TYR A 311 5.77 0.58 2.23
N ILE A 312 6.60 1.16 1.33
CA ILE A 312 6.98 0.55 0.05
C ILE A 312 8.48 0.69 -0.13
N ASP A 313 9.16 -0.44 -0.22
CA ASP A 313 10.60 -0.52 -0.45
C ASP A 313 10.90 -0.59 -1.95
N GLU A 314 11.92 0.16 -2.43
CA GLU A 314 12.36 0.22 -3.83
C GLU A 314 11.30 0.79 -4.82
N LEU A 315 10.69 1.93 -4.48
CA LEU A 315 9.71 2.60 -5.36
C LEU A 315 10.32 3.10 -6.68
N SER A 316 11.65 3.21 -6.77
CA SER A 316 12.39 3.55 -8.00
C SER A 316 12.09 2.62 -9.19
N ASN A 317 11.52 1.43 -8.95
CA ASN A 317 11.08 0.51 -10.00
C ASN A 317 9.79 0.93 -10.73
N TYR A 318 9.04 1.89 -10.20
CA TYR A 318 7.85 2.40 -10.88
C TYR A 318 8.22 3.18 -12.14
N LYS A 319 7.36 3.14 -13.16
CA LYS A 319 7.48 4.04 -14.30
C LYS A 319 7.12 5.46 -13.89
N ALA A 320 7.66 6.46 -14.58
CA ALA A 320 7.45 7.87 -14.26
C ALA A 320 5.97 8.26 -14.12
N LYS A 321 5.10 7.78 -15.03
CA LYS A 321 3.66 7.98 -14.95
C LYS A 321 3.02 7.31 -13.73
N GLU A 322 3.45 6.08 -13.41
CA GLU A 322 2.95 5.33 -12.25
C GLU A 322 3.33 6.04 -10.95
N ALA A 323 4.53 6.60 -10.87
CA ALA A 323 4.99 7.39 -9.73
C ALA A 323 4.16 8.67 -9.55
N SER A 324 3.85 9.39 -10.63
CA SER A 324 2.97 10.57 -10.60
C SER A 324 1.55 10.20 -10.17
N ASP A 325 0.95 9.18 -10.79
CA ASP A 325 -0.39 8.69 -10.42
C ASP A 325 -0.43 8.23 -8.96
N PHE A 326 0.66 7.63 -8.45
CA PHE A 326 0.81 7.21 -7.07
C PHE A 326 0.80 8.39 -6.10
N ALA A 327 1.56 9.45 -6.38
CA ALA A 327 1.62 10.63 -5.53
C ALA A 327 0.25 11.28 -5.36
N TYR A 328 -0.51 11.40 -6.45
CA TYR A 328 -1.88 11.93 -6.39
C TYR A 328 -2.82 11.01 -5.61
N ALA A 329 -2.86 9.71 -5.90
CA ALA A 329 -3.80 8.82 -5.25
C ALA A 329 -3.57 8.72 -3.74
N VAL A 330 -2.30 8.65 -3.26
CA VAL A 330 -2.00 8.68 -1.83
C VAL A 330 -2.55 9.93 -1.16
N SER A 331 -2.39 11.10 -1.81
CA SER A 331 -2.81 12.38 -1.26
C SER A 331 -4.31 12.64 -1.35
N ASP A 332 -4.97 12.06 -2.35
CA ASP A 332 -6.41 12.22 -2.56
C ASP A 332 -7.22 11.29 -1.64
N GLY A 333 -6.61 10.20 -1.14
CA GLY A 333 -7.23 9.28 -0.18
C GLY A 333 -8.20 8.28 -0.79
N GLU A 334 -8.18 8.12 -2.11
CA GLU A 334 -9.10 7.22 -2.82
C GLU A 334 -8.52 6.67 -4.12
N GLN A 335 -9.04 5.53 -4.59
CA GLN A 335 -8.72 5.00 -5.90
C GLN A 335 -9.50 5.72 -7.02
N LYS A 336 -8.91 5.71 -8.22
CA LYS A 336 -9.64 6.12 -9.44
C LYS A 336 -10.82 5.18 -9.68
N ASN A 337 -12.02 5.74 -9.92
CA ASN A 337 -13.21 4.96 -10.31
C ASN A 337 -12.96 4.15 -11.58
N ARG A 338 -13.45 2.92 -11.60
CA ARG A 338 -13.42 2.02 -12.77
C ARG A 338 -14.83 1.53 -13.08
N GLN A 339 -15.17 1.47 -14.34
CA GLN A 339 -16.44 0.84 -14.78
C GLN A 339 -16.35 -0.68 -14.65
N THR A 340 -17.45 -1.33 -14.31
CA THR A 340 -17.56 -2.79 -14.36
C THR A 340 -17.75 -3.27 -15.78
N ASN A 341 -17.06 -4.35 -16.16
CA ASN A 341 -17.23 -5.00 -17.48
C ASN A 341 -18.56 -5.77 -17.65
N THR A 342 -19.50 -5.63 -16.72
CA THR A 342 -20.75 -6.42 -16.68
C THR A 342 -21.89 -5.80 -17.49
N GLY A 343 -21.63 -5.03 -18.52
CA GLY A 343 -22.65 -4.62 -19.51
C GLY A 343 -23.84 -3.78 -18.99
N GLN A 344 -23.89 -3.46 -17.71
CA GLN A 344 -24.99 -2.76 -17.05
C GLN A 344 -24.68 -1.30 -16.69
N ASN A 345 -23.69 -0.66 -17.29
CA ASN A 345 -23.32 0.75 -17.00
C ASN A 345 -23.32 1.13 -15.48
N GLN A 346 -23.09 0.15 -14.60
CA GLN A 346 -22.97 0.39 -13.18
C GLN A 346 -21.51 0.73 -12.87
N GLU A 347 -21.30 1.84 -12.18
CA GLU A 347 -20.00 2.10 -11.57
C GLU A 347 -19.64 0.93 -10.65
N ARG A 348 -18.41 0.46 -10.74
CA ARG A 348 -17.89 -0.45 -9.73
C ARG A 348 -17.96 0.30 -8.39
N TYR A 349 -18.32 -0.41 -7.32
CA TYR A 349 -18.24 0.15 -5.97
C TYR A 349 -16.91 0.89 -5.82
N ARG A 350 -16.97 2.16 -5.52
CA ARG A 350 -15.79 2.97 -5.21
C ARG A 350 -15.12 2.32 -4.03
N GLY A 351 -13.82 2.04 -4.13
CA GLY A 351 -13.05 1.50 -3.00
C GLY A 351 -13.23 2.35 -1.75
N GLU A 352 -12.92 1.80 -0.60
CA GLU A 352 -13.02 2.55 0.65
C GLU A 352 -11.91 3.61 0.73
N GLU A 353 -12.22 4.76 1.31
CA GLU A 353 -11.29 5.88 1.47
C GLU A 353 -10.24 5.56 2.53
N TRP A 354 -9.09 6.25 2.42
CA TRP A 354 -8.03 6.19 3.41
C TRP A 354 -7.54 7.59 3.79
N SER A 355 -6.98 7.67 4.99
CA SER A 355 -6.25 8.84 5.48
C SER A 355 -4.98 8.36 6.17
N LEU A 356 -3.86 8.33 5.43
CA LEU A 356 -2.63 7.69 5.88
C LEU A 356 -1.36 8.39 5.42
N LEU A 357 -0.25 8.10 6.09
CA LEU A 357 1.09 8.46 5.66
C LEU A 357 1.76 7.30 4.91
N CYS A 358 2.51 7.65 3.87
CA CYS A 358 3.25 6.69 3.09
C CYS A 358 4.76 6.92 3.22
N GLY A 359 5.50 5.89 3.64
CA GLY A 359 6.95 5.89 3.68
C GLY A 359 7.53 5.05 2.54
N THR A 360 8.34 5.65 1.69
CA THR A 360 8.93 4.96 0.54
C THR A 360 10.46 5.04 0.57
N SER A 361 11.13 4.12 -0.10
CA SER A 361 12.57 4.16 -0.30
C SER A 361 12.96 3.93 -1.76
N GLY A 362 14.14 4.39 -2.15
CA GLY A 362 14.68 4.20 -3.48
C GLY A 362 16.15 4.58 -3.60
N ASN A 363 16.71 4.36 -4.79
CA ASN A 363 18.08 4.74 -5.09
C ASN A 363 18.18 6.12 -5.77
N THR A 364 17.06 6.66 -6.24
CA THR A 364 16.96 7.93 -6.97
C THR A 364 15.81 8.77 -6.40
N SER A 365 15.82 10.06 -6.71
CA SER A 365 14.70 10.95 -6.38
C SER A 365 13.41 10.47 -7.07
N LEU A 366 12.32 10.45 -6.32
CA LEU A 366 10.98 10.18 -6.82
C LEU A 366 10.44 11.37 -7.62
N ILE A 367 10.80 12.59 -7.20
CA ILE A 367 10.42 13.84 -7.87
C ILE A 367 11.08 13.91 -9.25
N ASP A 368 12.38 13.62 -9.35
CA ASP A 368 13.10 13.57 -10.65
C ASP A 368 12.48 12.53 -11.57
N LYS A 369 12.13 11.37 -11.02
CA LYS A 369 11.46 10.32 -11.80
C LYS A 369 10.10 10.77 -12.33
N MET A 370 9.32 11.51 -11.56
CA MET A 370 8.05 12.08 -12.04
C MET A 370 8.30 13.15 -13.11
N GLY A 371 9.45 13.86 -13.04
CA GLY A 371 9.93 14.80 -14.07
C GLY A 371 10.16 14.18 -15.44
N GLU A 372 10.49 12.89 -15.51
CA GLU A 372 10.57 12.16 -16.79
C GLU A 372 9.22 12.08 -17.52
N TYR A 373 8.12 12.10 -16.77
CA TYR A 373 6.76 12.03 -17.34
C TYR A 373 6.17 13.43 -17.58
N ARG A 374 6.43 14.40 -16.69
CA ARG A 374 5.90 15.75 -16.76
C ARG A 374 7.02 16.76 -16.67
N ALA A 375 7.01 17.76 -17.55
CA ALA A 375 8.05 18.77 -17.61
C ALA A 375 8.16 19.60 -16.32
N LEU A 376 7.10 19.68 -15.52
CA LEU A 376 7.11 20.41 -14.26
C LEU A 376 6.25 19.68 -13.20
N PRO A 377 6.81 18.73 -12.45
CA PRO A 377 6.05 17.95 -11.46
C PRO A 377 5.82 18.70 -10.13
N LYS A 378 5.51 20.02 -10.15
CA LYS A 378 5.30 20.82 -8.93
C LYS A 378 4.16 20.30 -8.07
N GLY A 379 3.07 19.86 -8.70
CA GLY A 379 1.92 19.32 -7.99
C GLY A 379 2.26 18.03 -7.25
N GLU A 380 3.04 17.16 -7.88
CA GLU A 380 3.56 15.93 -7.29
C GLU A 380 4.57 16.21 -6.18
N ALA A 381 5.51 17.14 -6.45
CA ALA A 381 6.54 17.53 -5.49
C ALA A 381 5.94 18.06 -4.18
N GLN A 382 4.83 18.80 -4.25
CA GLN A 382 4.12 19.28 -3.06
C GLN A 382 3.47 18.17 -2.22
N ARG A 383 3.36 16.95 -2.74
CA ARG A 383 2.81 15.76 -2.06
C ARG A 383 3.88 14.83 -1.53
N VAL A 384 5.12 15.05 -1.94
CA VAL A 384 6.28 14.20 -1.62
C VAL A 384 7.34 15.05 -0.91
N MET A 385 7.78 14.60 0.23
CA MET A 385 8.97 15.14 0.90
C MET A 385 10.09 14.11 0.77
N GLU A 386 11.25 14.51 0.28
CA GLU A 386 12.39 13.61 0.06
C GLU A 386 13.54 13.93 0.99
N SER A 387 14.28 12.92 1.38
CA SER A 387 15.54 13.10 2.11
C SER A 387 16.59 12.11 1.64
N THR A 388 17.79 12.62 1.39
CA THR A 388 18.95 11.78 1.09
C THR A 388 19.55 11.26 2.39
N VAL A 389 19.82 9.95 2.42
CA VAL A 389 20.57 9.33 3.52
C VAL A 389 22.05 9.30 3.16
N THR A 390 22.87 9.77 4.09
CA THR A 390 24.32 9.71 4.01
C THR A 390 24.86 8.61 4.93
N GLN A 391 26.13 8.24 4.77
CA GLN A 391 26.76 7.28 5.66
C GLN A 391 26.86 7.84 7.09
N LEU A 392 26.22 7.15 8.03
CA LEU A 392 26.17 7.53 9.45
C LEU A 392 26.99 6.62 10.36
N LEU A 393 27.28 5.40 9.90
CA LEU A 393 28.05 4.41 10.65
C LEU A 393 29.45 4.34 10.06
N HIS A 394 30.43 4.73 10.85
CA HIS A 394 31.82 4.88 10.40
C HIS A 394 32.74 3.76 10.89
N THR A 395 32.32 3.02 11.92
CA THR A 395 33.10 1.94 12.51
C THR A 395 32.48 0.57 12.21
N GLN A 396 33.34 -0.46 12.17
CA GLN A 396 32.86 -1.84 12.01
C GLN A 396 31.94 -2.27 13.16
N GLU A 397 32.22 -1.80 14.36
CA GLU A 397 31.41 -2.12 15.54
C GLU A 397 29.99 -1.55 15.42
N GLU A 398 29.83 -0.30 14.97
CA GLU A 398 28.52 0.30 14.70
C GLU A 398 27.74 -0.47 13.62
N VAL A 399 28.42 -0.94 12.57
CA VAL A 399 27.81 -1.75 11.51
C VAL A 399 27.36 -3.11 12.07
N ILE A 400 28.14 -3.74 12.94
CA ILE A 400 27.78 -5.00 13.60
C ILE A 400 26.56 -4.79 14.49
N GLN A 401 26.54 -3.73 15.31
CA GLN A 401 25.38 -3.36 16.14
C GLN A 401 24.12 -3.13 15.29
N ALA A 402 24.23 -2.40 14.18
CA ALA A 402 23.11 -2.18 13.28
C ALA A 402 22.57 -3.48 12.64
N ARG A 403 23.44 -4.46 12.39
CA ARG A 403 23.01 -5.79 11.91
C ARG A 403 22.28 -6.57 13.00
N ALA A 404 22.82 -6.57 14.22
CA ALA A 404 22.18 -7.22 15.37
C ALA A 404 20.77 -6.67 15.64
N LEU A 405 20.58 -5.34 15.43
CA LEU A 405 19.25 -4.72 15.56
C LEU A 405 18.22 -5.27 14.57
N ASN A 406 18.62 -5.67 13.36
CA ASN A 406 17.69 -6.29 12.40
C ASN A 406 17.22 -7.67 12.91
N ASP A 407 18.09 -8.40 13.61
CA ASP A 407 17.74 -9.69 14.22
C ASP A 407 16.82 -9.45 15.43
N ASP A 408 17.15 -8.49 16.28
CA ASP A 408 16.29 -8.06 17.40
C ASP A 408 14.92 -7.60 16.91
N LEU A 409 14.85 -6.80 15.84
CA LEU A 409 13.61 -6.36 15.23
C LEU A 409 12.78 -7.54 14.68
N SER A 410 13.45 -8.55 14.13
CA SER A 410 12.80 -9.76 13.64
C SER A 410 12.26 -10.65 14.78
N GLY A 411 12.77 -10.44 16.00
CA GLY A 411 12.32 -11.09 17.23
C GLY A 411 11.29 -10.31 18.04
N ASN A 412 11.18 -8.97 17.86
CA ASN A 412 10.37 -8.11 18.72
C ASN A 412 9.57 -7.10 17.90
N TYR A 413 8.25 -7.27 17.80
CA TYR A 413 7.36 -6.38 17.02
C TYR A 413 5.89 -6.47 17.45
N GLY A 414 5.07 -5.49 17.05
CA GLY A 414 3.61 -5.49 17.20
C GLY A 414 3.10 -5.11 18.59
N HIS A 415 3.97 -4.63 19.48
CA HIS A 415 3.58 -4.25 20.85
C HIS A 415 3.16 -2.79 20.99
N ALA A 416 3.88 -1.88 20.32
CA ALA A 416 3.78 -0.45 20.55
C ALA A 416 2.48 0.17 20.03
N GLY A 417 1.98 -0.28 18.86
CA GLY A 417 0.82 0.31 18.22
C GLY A 417 -0.45 0.27 19.07
N GLN A 418 -0.70 -0.85 19.76
CA GLN A 418 -1.83 -0.99 20.65
C GLN A 418 -1.76 -0.03 21.84
N ILE A 419 -0.58 0.09 22.48
CA ILE A 419 -0.35 1.00 23.62
C ILE A 419 -0.53 2.45 23.18
N PHE A 420 0.02 2.79 22.01
CA PHE A 420 -0.11 4.12 21.42
C PHE A 420 -1.58 4.50 21.18
N ILE A 421 -2.34 3.62 20.54
CA ILE A 421 -3.75 3.87 20.23
C ILE A 421 -4.61 3.98 21.50
N GLN A 422 -4.36 3.17 22.52
CA GLN A 422 -5.08 3.30 23.79
C GLN A 422 -4.85 4.68 24.43
N TYR A 423 -3.62 5.19 24.40
CA TYR A 423 -3.35 6.54 24.87
C TYR A 423 -4.08 7.61 24.05
N VAL A 424 -4.05 7.50 22.71
CA VAL A 424 -4.73 8.46 21.82
C VAL A 424 -6.23 8.47 22.08
N LEU A 425 -6.87 7.30 22.21
CA LEU A 425 -8.30 7.17 22.51
C LEU A 425 -8.68 7.81 23.85
N ASN A 426 -7.84 7.66 24.88
CA ASN A 426 -8.07 8.24 26.19
C ASN A 426 -7.83 9.77 26.23
N ASN A 427 -7.14 10.33 25.25
CA ASN A 427 -6.71 11.73 25.23
C ASN A 427 -7.07 12.44 23.92
N LEU A 428 -8.11 12.01 23.22
CA LEU A 428 -8.37 12.35 21.82
C LEU A 428 -8.40 13.87 21.57
N ASP A 429 -9.07 14.66 22.42
CA ASP A 429 -9.18 16.10 22.24
C ASP A 429 -7.82 16.80 22.44
N SER A 430 -7.07 16.39 23.46
CA SER A 430 -5.71 16.91 23.71
C SER A 430 -4.76 16.58 22.56
N VAL A 431 -4.88 15.38 21.98
CA VAL A 431 -4.09 14.94 20.82
C VAL A 431 -4.43 15.78 19.59
N LYS A 432 -5.70 16.07 19.32
CA LYS A 432 -6.13 16.94 18.22
C LYS A 432 -5.60 18.37 18.36
N LEU A 433 -5.62 18.90 19.59
CA LEU A 433 -5.05 20.22 19.89
C LEU A 433 -3.53 20.25 19.67
N LEU A 434 -2.81 19.25 20.18
CA LEU A 434 -1.37 19.13 20.01
C LEU A 434 -0.98 19.00 18.52
N LEU A 435 -1.74 18.18 17.76
CA LEU A 435 -1.56 18.03 16.31
C LEU A 435 -1.72 19.35 15.57
N SER A 436 -2.82 20.05 15.84
CA SER A 436 -3.11 21.35 15.22
C SER A 436 -2.02 22.38 15.52
N GLU A 437 -1.55 22.43 16.79
CA GLU A 437 -0.48 23.32 17.21
C GLU A 437 0.87 22.99 16.56
N ASN A 438 1.22 21.72 16.45
CA ASN A 438 2.46 21.31 15.76
C ASN A 438 2.40 21.68 14.27
N ILE A 439 1.28 21.41 13.57
CA ILE A 439 1.13 21.82 12.17
C ILE A 439 1.28 23.34 12.04
N ARG A 440 0.62 24.11 12.90
CA ARG A 440 0.70 25.57 12.90
C ARG A 440 2.13 26.08 13.13
N LYS A 441 2.83 25.55 14.16
CA LYS A 441 4.22 25.95 14.46
C LYS A 441 5.16 25.58 13.32
N LEU A 442 5.08 24.36 12.80
CA LEU A 442 5.92 23.95 11.68
C LEU A 442 5.65 24.80 10.42
N THR A 443 4.40 25.19 10.16
CA THR A 443 4.05 26.08 9.04
C THR A 443 4.73 27.45 9.20
N ILE A 444 4.69 28.05 10.40
CA ILE A 444 5.31 29.34 10.68
C ILE A 444 6.84 29.23 10.61
N ASP A 445 7.41 28.26 11.31
CA ASP A 445 8.87 28.13 11.45
C ASP A 445 9.56 27.76 10.12
N SER A 446 8.88 27.02 9.25
CA SER A 446 9.39 26.70 7.92
C SER A 446 8.98 27.71 6.84
N GLU A 447 8.20 28.72 7.19
CA GLU A 447 7.62 29.71 6.27
C GLU A 447 6.81 29.05 5.14
N ALA A 448 6.17 27.90 5.41
CA ALA A 448 5.42 27.15 4.42
C ALA A 448 4.16 27.88 4.00
N GLY A 449 3.85 27.88 2.70
CA GLY A 449 2.62 28.41 2.13
C GLY A 449 1.48 27.38 2.11
N ALA A 450 0.30 27.79 1.66
CA ALA A 450 -0.87 26.91 1.55
C ALA A 450 -0.64 25.73 0.58
N GLU A 451 0.21 25.90 -0.41
CA GLU A 451 0.63 24.87 -1.36
C GLU A 451 1.43 23.74 -0.69
N ASN A 452 2.09 24.03 0.43
CA ASN A 452 2.93 23.06 1.15
C ASN A 452 2.17 22.28 2.25
N ARG A 453 0.82 22.33 2.22
CA ARG A 453 -0.02 21.73 3.26
C ARG A 453 0.23 20.23 3.49
N HIS A 454 0.60 19.47 2.46
CA HIS A 454 0.88 18.04 2.60
C HIS A 454 2.16 17.79 3.42
N TRP A 455 3.20 18.59 3.23
CA TRP A 455 4.43 18.49 3.99
C TRP A 455 4.21 18.86 5.46
N THR A 456 3.53 19.97 5.73
CA THR A 456 3.26 20.42 7.10
C THR A 456 2.31 19.50 7.85
N ALA A 457 1.32 18.91 7.16
CA ALA A 457 0.42 17.90 7.71
C ALA A 457 1.17 16.61 8.08
N GLN A 458 1.96 16.07 7.15
CA GLN A 458 2.78 14.89 7.38
C GLN A 458 3.76 15.10 8.54
N ALA A 459 4.48 16.21 8.50
CA ALA A 459 5.46 16.57 9.51
C ALA A 459 4.82 16.77 10.88
N GLY A 460 3.70 17.49 10.95
CA GLY A 460 2.95 17.72 12.18
C GLY A 460 2.41 16.43 12.78
N ALA A 461 1.85 15.54 11.94
CA ALA A 461 1.35 14.25 12.37
C ALA A 461 2.48 13.34 12.89
N ALA A 462 3.60 13.25 12.16
CA ALA A 462 4.76 12.45 12.57
C ALA A 462 5.39 12.96 13.87
N LEU A 463 5.59 14.28 14.00
CA LEU A 463 6.13 14.89 15.20
C LEU A 463 5.20 14.69 16.41
N THR A 464 3.90 14.92 16.24
CA THR A 464 2.89 14.68 17.28
C THR A 464 2.90 13.22 17.72
N GLY A 465 2.92 12.29 16.76
CA GLY A 465 3.01 10.86 17.05
C GLY A 465 4.26 10.50 17.83
N ALA A 466 5.43 11.05 17.45
CA ALA A 466 6.69 10.85 18.18
C ALA A 466 6.64 11.44 19.59
N GLN A 467 6.07 12.63 19.78
CA GLN A 467 5.90 13.25 21.10
C GLN A 467 5.04 12.38 22.03
N ILE A 468 3.91 11.87 21.52
CA ILE A 468 3.06 10.95 22.28
C ILE A 468 3.82 9.66 22.61
N ALA A 469 4.52 9.07 21.64
CA ALA A 469 5.29 7.86 21.82
C ALA A 469 6.40 8.04 22.87
N SER A 470 7.03 9.22 22.93
CA SER A 470 8.01 9.57 23.95
C SER A 470 7.37 9.73 25.34
N VAL A 471 6.24 10.43 25.44
CA VAL A 471 5.52 10.64 26.72
C VAL A 471 5.12 9.31 27.35
N ILE A 472 4.69 8.33 26.54
CA ILE A 472 4.32 7.00 27.04
C ILE A 472 5.50 6.02 27.11
N GLY A 473 6.73 6.50 26.92
CA GLY A 473 7.96 5.73 27.08
C GLY A 473 8.17 4.64 26.02
N LEU A 474 7.65 4.81 24.80
CA LEU A 474 7.90 3.91 23.67
C LEU A 474 9.20 4.23 22.94
N ILE A 475 9.59 5.51 22.89
CA ILE A 475 10.83 6.01 22.30
C ILE A 475 11.51 7.01 23.24
N ASP A 476 12.81 7.20 23.07
CA ASP A 476 13.68 8.08 23.88
C ASP A 476 14.46 9.10 23.04
N TRP A 477 13.92 9.47 21.87
CA TRP A 477 14.63 10.32 20.91
C TRP A 477 14.70 11.78 21.34
N ASP A 478 15.73 12.50 20.86
CA ASP A 478 15.81 13.95 20.92
C ASP A 478 14.80 14.56 19.93
N LEU A 479 13.62 14.89 20.45
CA LEU A 479 12.51 15.40 19.64
C LEU A 479 12.70 16.85 19.20
N GLU A 480 13.53 17.64 19.91
CA GLU A 480 13.86 19.00 19.45
C GLU A 480 14.80 18.94 18.24
N ALA A 481 15.82 18.08 18.27
CA ALA A 481 16.67 17.85 17.11
C ALA A 481 15.87 17.30 15.91
N LEU A 482 14.88 16.44 16.14
CA LEU A 482 13.99 15.97 15.10
C LEU A 482 13.14 17.11 14.52
N ARG A 483 12.58 17.98 15.37
CA ARG A 483 11.79 19.13 14.97
C ARG A 483 12.61 20.13 14.13
N GLU A 484 13.82 20.48 14.58
CA GLU A 484 14.72 21.36 13.84
C GLU A 484 15.06 20.81 12.45
N TRP A 485 15.33 19.50 12.38
CA TRP A 485 15.56 18.82 11.12
C TRP A 485 14.32 18.90 10.19
N ILE A 486 13.12 18.67 10.73
CA ILE A 486 11.86 18.77 9.97
C ILE A 486 11.68 20.18 9.38
N VAL A 487 11.89 21.22 10.19
CA VAL A 487 11.78 22.62 9.73
C VAL A 487 12.77 22.90 8.61
N THR A 488 14.02 22.47 8.78
CA THR A 488 15.07 22.61 7.76
C THR A 488 14.66 21.90 6.47
N LYS A 489 14.16 20.66 6.59
CA LYS A 489 13.78 19.84 5.42
C LYS A 489 12.61 20.42 4.65
N ILE A 490 11.61 20.99 5.33
CA ILE A 490 10.49 21.68 4.65
C ILE A 490 11.01 22.92 3.91
N ARG A 491 11.94 23.69 4.52
CA ARG A 491 12.56 24.86 3.85
C ARG A 491 13.33 24.47 2.60
N GLU A 492 14.15 23.42 2.66
CA GLU A 492 14.87 22.86 1.51
C GLU A 492 13.90 22.45 0.40
N SER A 493 12.90 21.61 0.71
CA SER A 493 11.91 21.16 -0.26
C SER A 493 11.15 22.31 -0.91
N ARG A 494 10.92 23.39 -0.15
CA ARG A 494 10.29 24.61 -0.65
C ARG A 494 11.20 25.38 -1.62
N ALA A 495 12.49 25.50 -1.30
CA ALA A 495 13.48 26.11 -2.17
C ALA A 495 13.58 25.33 -3.49
N ASP A 496 13.77 23.99 -3.41
CA ASP A 496 13.85 23.10 -4.58
C ASP A 496 12.60 23.25 -5.48
N THR A 497 11.40 23.25 -4.89
CA THR A 497 10.15 23.38 -5.64
C THR A 497 10.01 24.77 -6.28
N THR A 498 10.53 25.82 -5.64
CA THR A 498 10.50 27.20 -6.16
C THR A 498 11.49 27.34 -7.32
N GLU A 499 12.64 26.68 -7.24
CA GLU A 499 13.67 26.69 -8.28
C GLU A 499 13.30 25.85 -9.50
N MET A 500 12.31 24.94 -9.37
CA MET A 500 11.81 24.17 -10.51
C MET A 500 11.30 25.10 -11.59
N LYS A 501 12.06 25.21 -12.68
CA LYS A 501 11.71 25.97 -13.88
C LYS A 501 11.58 25.00 -15.06
N VAL A 502 10.68 25.36 -15.97
CA VAL A 502 10.63 24.69 -17.26
C VAL A 502 11.79 25.21 -18.10
N ASP A 503 12.68 24.32 -18.52
CA ASP A 503 13.53 24.62 -19.66
C ASP A 503 12.69 24.52 -20.93
N ILE A 504 12.42 25.67 -21.53
CA ILE A 504 11.54 25.73 -22.71
C ILE A 504 12.20 25.06 -23.92
N ARG A 505 13.53 25.03 -23.99
CA ARG A 505 14.26 24.36 -25.05
C ARG A 505 14.11 22.84 -24.92
N ASP A 506 14.29 22.29 -23.73
CA ASP A 506 14.05 20.88 -23.45
C ASP A 506 12.59 20.48 -23.69
N LEU A 507 11.64 21.33 -23.30
CA LEU A 507 10.22 21.11 -23.56
C LEU A 507 9.91 20.99 -25.06
N VAL A 508 10.46 21.90 -25.87
CA VAL A 508 10.29 21.89 -27.33
C VAL A 508 11.02 20.69 -27.94
N THR A 509 12.24 20.39 -27.48
CA THR A 509 13.01 19.19 -27.92
C THR A 509 12.20 17.92 -27.69
N ARG A 510 11.62 17.75 -26.50
CA ARG A 510 10.79 16.59 -26.18
C ARG A 510 9.58 16.49 -27.13
N TYR A 511 8.88 17.60 -27.37
CA TYR A 511 7.77 17.62 -28.32
C TYR A 511 8.19 17.21 -29.73
N VAL A 512 9.31 17.75 -30.22
CA VAL A 512 9.87 17.41 -31.55
C VAL A 512 10.23 15.92 -31.62
N ASN A 513 10.92 15.38 -30.62
CA ASN A 513 11.33 13.98 -30.57
C ASN A 513 10.15 13.01 -30.52
N GLU A 514 9.12 13.31 -29.74
CA GLU A 514 7.89 12.50 -29.70
C GLU A 514 7.13 12.52 -31.03
N ASN A 515 7.27 13.58 -31.82
CA ASN A 515 6.61 13.78 -33.11
C ASN A 515 7.60 13.71 -34.30
N ILE A 516 8.78 13.10 -34.13
CA ILE A 516 9.86 13.12 -35.11
C ILE A 516 9.44 12.64 -36.53
N ARG A 517 8.53 11.66 -36.60
CA ARG A 517 7.97 11.14 -37.85
C ARG A 517 7.03 12.11 -38.57
N GLY A 518 6.55 13.15 -37.87
CA GLY A 518 5.71 14.22 -38.41
C GLY A 518 6.48 15.53 -38.68
N VAL A 519 7.81 15.52 -38.58
CA VAL A 519 8.65 16.69 -38.84
C VAL A 519 8.92 16.81 -40.32
N LEU A 520 8.55 17.95 -40.91
CA LEU A 520 8.94 18.34 -42.27
C LEU A 520 10.29 19.04 -42.20
N ARG A 521 11.38 18.34 -42.52
CA ARG A 521 12.76 18.89 -42.58
C ARG A 521 13.10 19.30 -43.99
N ILE A 522 13.41 20.59 -44.19
CA ILE A 522 13.72 21.18 -45.52
C ILE A 522 14.75 22.31 -45.40
N LYS A 523 15.38 22.65 -46.53
CA LYS A 523 16.08 23.93 -46.67
C LYS A 523 15.07 25.08 -46.74
N SER A 524 15.50 26.29 -46.36
CA SER A 524 14.66 27.48 -46.42
C SER A 524 14.13 27.69 -47.84
N THR A 525 12.86 28.11 -47.87
CA THR A 525 12.19 28.52 -49.13
C THR A 525 12.23 30.03 -49.35
N ASP A 526 12.75 30.81 -48.37
CA ASP A 526 12.88 32.25 -48.46
C ASP A 526 14.09 32.62 -49.33
N ARG A 527 13.86 32.99 -50.60
CA ARG A 527 14.91 33.46 -51.53
C ARG A 527 14.82 34.96 -51.74
N PRO A 528 15.94 35.64 -52.04
CA PRO A 528 15.89 37.03 -52.45
C PRO A 528 15.05 37.19 -53.73
N THR A 529 14.27 38.25 -53.76
CA THR A 529 13.37 38.64 -54.85
C THR A 529 14.05 38.55 -56.22
N GLY A 530 13.55 37.66 -57.12
CA GLY A 530 13.92 37.65 -58.52
C GLY A 530 14.15 36.29 -59.15
N GLU A 531 14.21 35.20 -58.42
CA GLU A 531 14.37 33.87 -59.01
C GLU A 531 13.05 33.10 -59.04
N THR A 532 12.84 32.31 -60.12
CA THR A 532 11.70 31.38 -60.27
C THR A 532 11.65 30.43 -59.11
N GLU A 533 10.46 30.28 -58.49
CA GLU A 533 10.20 29.37 -57.39
C GLU A 533 10.57 27.91 -57.77
N HIS A 534 11.73 27.46 -57.40
CA HIS A 534 12.04 26.02 -57.45
C HIS A 534 11.43 25.37 -56.20
N LEU A 535 10.62 24.34 -56.41
CA LEU A 535 10.06 23.54 -55.32
C LEU A 535 11.23 22.84 -54.59
N VAL A 536 11.32 23.08 -53.27
CA VAL A 536 12.27 22.40 -52.40
C VAL A 536 11.72 21.01 -52.09
N LEU A 537 12.56 19.99 -52.26
CA LEU A 537 12.21 18.64 -51.84
C LEU A 537 12.57 18.49 -50.37
N PRO A 538 11.65 17.93 -49.54
CA PRO A 538 11.99 17.61 -48.15
C PRO A 538 13.02 16.47 -48.12
N ASP A 539 13.88 16.44 -47.10
CA ASP A 539 14.89 15.39 -46.89
C ASP A 539 14.23 14.04 -46.68
N ALA A 540 13.05 14.03 -46.08
CA ALA A 540 12.17 12.86 -45.92
C ALA A 540 10.70 13.25 -45.99
N THR A 541 9.88 12.36 -46.53
CA THR A 541 8.41 12.55 -46.52
C THR A 541 7.88 12.22 -45.13
N PRO A 542 7.19 13.15 -44.42
CA PRO A 542 6.57 12.87 -43.14
C PRO A 542 5.55 11.73 -43.26
N MET A 543 5.57 10.79 -42.33
CA MET A 543 4.72 9.58 -42.37
C MET A 543 3.30 9.82 -41.79
N TYR A 544 3.11 10.88 -40.98
CA TYR A 544 1.86 11.15 -40.27
C TYR A 544 1.49 12.63 -40.35
N ASN A 545 0.43 13.05 -39.63
CA ASN A 545 -0.03 14.43 -39.54
C ASN A 545 1.09 15.40 -39.19
N TRP A 546 1.45 16.25 -40.12
CA TRP A 546 2.55 17.19 -39.97
C TRP A 546 2.14 18.31 -39.02
N SER A 547 2.85 18.40 -37.94
CA SER A 547 2.65 19.46 -36.96
C SER A 547 3.90 20.34 -36.77
N ILE A 548 5.00 19.93 -37.39
CA ILE A 548 6.31 20.57 -37.21
C ILE A 548 6.99 20.75 -38.59
N ARG A 549 7.58 21.93 -38.80
CA ARG A 549 8.50 22.21 -39.92
C ARG A 549 9.80 22.69 -39.36
N HIS A 550 10.91 22.16 -39.86
CA HIS A 550 12.27 22.55 -39.53
C HIS A 550 13.00 23.01 -40.75
N GLU A 551 13.35 24.30 -40.79
CA GLU A 551 14.23 24.90 -41.82
C GLU A 551 15.63 24.98 -41.23
N TYR A 552 16.41 23.92 -41.46
CA TYR A 552 17.69 23.69 -40.77
C TYR A 552 18.82 24.63 -41.24
N ASP A 553 18.78 25.11 -42.47
CA ASP A 553 19.77 26.02 -43.04
C ASP A 553 19.68 27.46 -42.52
N ILE A 554 18.54 27.84 -41.94
CA ILE A 554 18.30 29.15 -41.31
C ILE A 554 17.92 29.05 -39.86
N ASN A 555 18.10 27.87 -39.29
CA ASN A 555 17.84 27.59 -37.88
C ASN A 555 16.44 28.05 -37.41
N LYS A 556 15.38 27.68 -38.16
CA LYS A 556 13.99 28.00 -37.80
C LYS A 556 13.11 26.77 -37.61
N LEU A 557 12.43 26.72 -36.48
CA LEU A 557 11.43 25.70 -36.16
C LEU A 557 10.04 26.32 -36.16
N TYR A 558 9.08 25.64 -36.80
CA TYR A 558 7.69 26.02 -36.88
C TYR A 558 6.86 24.91 -36.23
N LEU A 559 6.07 25.25 -35.22
CA LEU A 559 5.15 24.35 -34.54
C LEU A 559 3.70 24.74 -34.82
N ALA A 560 2.86 23.81 -35.26
CA ALA A 560 1.43 24.01 -35.36
C ALA A 560 0.85 24.25 -33.96
N VAL A 561 0.13 25.37 -33.76
CA VAL A 561 -0.31 25.81 -32.43
C VAL A 561 -1.25 24.80 -31.76
N GLN A 562 -2.22 24.22 -32.48
CA GLN A 562 -3.23 23.36 -31.86
C GLN A 562 -2.65 22.03 -31.32
N PRO A 563 -1.87 21.25 -32.08
CA PRO A 563 -1.23 20.04 -31.56
C PRO A 563 -0.29 20.34 -30.39
N PHE A 564 0.54 21.38 -30.52
CA PHE A 564 1.47 21.78 -29.46
C PHE A 564 0.71 22.22 -28.19
N LYS A 565 -0.34 23.03 -28.32
CA LYS A 565 -1.18 23.44 -27.19
C LYS A 565 -1.80 22.23 -26.46
N GLN A 566 -2.34 21.27 -27.20
CA GLN A 566 -2.92 20.06 -26.62
C GLN A 566 -1.86 19.26 -25.85
N TRP A 567 -0.67 19.13 -26.45
CA TRP A 567 0.44 18.40 -25.82
C TRP A 567 0.96 19.12 -24.56
N VAL A 568 1.14 20.44 -24.60
CA VAL A 568 1.57 21.26 -23.45
C VAL A 568 0.58 21.13 -22.28
N VAL A 569 -0.73 21.12 -22.56
CA VAL A 569 -1.75 20.91 -21.51
C VAL A 569 -1.63 19.51 -20.89
N LEU A 570 -1.30 18.48 -21.67
CA LEU A 570 -1.03 17.14 -21.13
C LEU A 570 0.22 17.10 -20.24
N GLN A 571 1.20 18.01 -20.47
CA GLN A 571 2.34 18.21 -19.58
C GLN A 571 1.99 19.05 -18.33
N GLN A 572 0.71 19.38 -18.10
CA GLN A 572 0.21 20.25 -17.02
C GLN A 572 0.80 21.66 -17.01
N LEU A 573 1.18 22.16 -18.18
CA LEU A 573 1.64 23.51 -18.35
C LEU A 573 0.57 24.39 -18.99
N SER A 574 0.55 25.66 -18.60
CA SER A 574 -0.24 26.66 -19.29
C SER A 574 0.37 26.91 -20.68
N TYR A 575 -0.43 26.74 -21.73
CA TYR A 575 0.01 27.09 -23.09
C TYR A 575 0.42 28.57 -23.19
N LYS A 576 -0.23 29.45 -22.42
CA LYS A 576 0.14 30.88 -22.39
C LYS A 576 1.58 31.05 -21.89
N ASP A 577 1.91 30.37 -20.78
CA ASP A 577 3.23 30.49 -20.16
C ASP A 577 4.32 29.86 -21.07
N ALA A 578 4.06 28.68 -21.64
CA ALA A 578 4.96 28.04 -22.58
C ALA A 578 5.20 28.93 -23.82
N ARG A 579 4.15 29.53 -24.37
CA ARG A 579 4.26 30.46 -25.50
C ARG A 579 5.08 31.70 -25.13
N ASP A 580 4.82 32.29 -23.95
CA ASP A 580 5.49 33.51 -23.51
C ASP A 580 6.98 33.23 -23.23
N MET A 581 7.34 32.03 -22.74
CA MET A 581 8.74 31.55 -22.65
C MET A 581 9.37 31.36 -24.03
N ILE A 582 8.67 30.75 -24.99
CA ILE A 582 9.16 30.62 -26.38
C ILE A 582 9.45 32.01 -26.98
N TYR A 583 8.57 33.00 -26.75
CA TYR A 583 8.81 34.35 -27.24
C TYR A 583 10.04 34.98 -26.61
N LYS A 584 10.24 34.78 -25.32
CA LYS A 584 11.35 35.39 -24.57
C LYS A 584 12.69 34.70 -24.79
N GLU A 585 12.72 33.40 -24.78
CA GLU A 585 13.96 32.61 -24.69
C GLU A 585 14.40 32.04 -26.03
N LEU A 586 13.47 31.76 -26.95
CA LEU A 586 13.74 31.21 -28.27
C LEU A 586 13.45 32.21 -29.40
N ASN A 587 13.34 33.50 -29.11
CA ASN A 587 13.03 34.52 -30.09
C ASN A 587 11.78 34.18 -30.93
N GLY A 588 10.77 33.62 -30.25
CA GLY A 588 9.58 33.11 -30.91
C GLY A 588 8.58 34.19 -31.34
N GLU A 589 7.79 33.88 -32.35
CA GLU A 589 6.65 34.67 -32.80
C GLU A 589 5.49 33.75 -33.18
N SER A 590 4.27 34.31 -33.19
CA SER A 590 3.10 33.59 -33.68
C SER A 590 2.59 34.22 -34.96
N LYS A 591 2.46 33.40 -36.01
CA LYS A 591 1.91 33.89 -37.30
C LYS A 591 1.03 32.83 -37.97
N ARG A 592 0.35 33.24 -39.04
CA ARG A 592 -0.35 32.31 -39.92
C ARG A 592 0.56 31.89 -41.04
N ASP A 593 0.78 30.60 -41.21
CA ASP A 593 1.62 30.07 -42.27
C ASP A 593 1.14 28.67 -42.73
N ARG A 594 1.70 28.21 -43.84
CA ARG A 594 1.52 26.85 -44.39
C ARG A 594 2.79 26.03 -44.12
N LEU A 595 2.70 24.99 -43.30
CA LEU A 595 3.88 24.15 -43.06
C LEU A 595 4.47 23.55 -44.33
N GLY A 596 3.65 23.30 -45.35
CA GLY A 596 4.10 22.83 -46.66
C GLY A 596 4.56 23.93 -47.63
N ARG A 597 4.71 25.20 -47.20
CA ARG A 597 5.12 26.33 -48.08
C ARG A 597 6.41 26.01 -48.83
N GLY A 598 6.41 26.28 -50.16
CA GLY A 598 7.57 26.04 -51.04
C GLY A 598 7.87 24.59 -51.37
N THR A 599 6.97 23.67 -51.02
CA THR A 599 7.06 22.25 -51.37
C THR A 599 5.86 21.80 -52.22
N LYS A 600 5.91 20.60 -52.79
CA LYS A 600 4.74 19.96 -53.46
C LYS A 600 3.64 19.55 -52.49
N MET A 601 3.87 19.66 -51.19
CA MET A 601 2.96 19.24 -50.16
C MET A 601 1.92 20.33 -49.87
N SER A 602 0.67 20.06 -50.17
CA SER A 602 -0.41 21.02 -49.99
C SER A 602 -0.95 20.96 -48.55
N MET A 603 -0.86 22.05 -47.80
CA MET A 603 -1.50 22.23 -46.52
C MET A 603 -2.24 23.57 -46.47
N MET A 604 -3.31 23.60 -45.70
CA MET A 604 -4.00 24.88 -45.43
C MET A 604 -3.18 25.73 -44.47
N GLN A 605 -3.42 27.06 -44.58
CA GLN A 605 -2.82 28.02 -43.68
C GLN A 605 -3.36 27.83 -42.25
N GLN A 606 -2.49 27.79 -41.29
CA GLN A 606 -2.82 27.60 -39.88
C GLN A 606 -1.97 28.53 -39.00
N GLN A 607 -2.35 28.63 -37.73
CA GLN A 607 -1.57 29.35 -36.74
C GLN A 607 -0.34 28.51 -36.36
N VAL A 608 0.85 29.09 -36.44
CA VAL A 608 2.13 28.48 -36.09
C VAL A 608 2.89 29.35 -35.11
N LEU A 609 3.67 28.70 -34.23
CA LEU A 609 4.76 29.31 -33.48
C LEU A 609 6.04 29.13 -34.31
N VAL A 610 6.78 30.20 -34.49
CA VAL A 610 8.09 30.18 -35.20
C VAL A 610 9.13 30.61 -34.20
N MET A 611 10.26 29.93 -34.17
CA MET A 611 11.32 30.21 -33.21
C MET A 611 12.70 29.93 -33.80
N SER A 612 13.73 30.51 -33.18
CA SER A 612 15.11 30.18 -33.47
C SER A 612 15.45 28.82 -32.89
N TRP A 613 16.05 27.94 -33.72
CA TRP A 613 16.33 26.56 -33.34
C TRP A 613 17.66 26.11 -33.95
N ASP A 614 18.71 26.14 -33.14
CA ASP A 614 20.04 25.69 -33.58
C ASP A 614 20.17 24.19 -33.28
N ASP A 615 20.41 23.37 -34.31
CA ASP A 615 20.82 21.96 -34.17
C ASP A 615 22.29 21.94 -33.70
N LEU A 616 22.52 22.06 -32.40
CA LEU A 616 23.87 22.05 -31.83
C LEU A 616 24.55 20.67 -31.84
N ASP A 617 23.91 19.61 -32.32
CA ASP A 617 24.41 18.23 -32.23
C ASP A 617 24.58 17.50 -33.57
N VAL A 618 24.74 18.21 -34.68
CA VAL A 618 25.35 17.59 -35.85
C VAL A 618 26.86 17.88 -35.82
N THR A 619 27.57 17.16 -34.96
CA THR A 619 29.03 17.03 -35.15
C THR A 619 29.25 16.36 -36.48
N ASP A 620 29.91 17.08 -37.39
CA ASP A 620 30.48 16.56 -38.62
C ASP A 620 31.44 15.39 -38.30
N SER A 621 30.88 14.17 -38.20
CA SER A 621 31.66 12.94 -38.11
C SER A 621 31.79 12.22 -39.44
N ASP A 622 31.52 12.92 -40.58
CA ASP A 622 31.71 12.37 -41.93
C ASP A 622 32.55 13.28 -42.87
N SER A 623 33.69 13.76 -42.38
CA SER A 623 34.71 14.31 -43.27
C SER A 623 36.12 13.86 -42.84
N SER A 624 36.37 12.57 -42.91
CA SER A 624 37.74 12.03 -43.07
C SER A 624 37.70 10.57 -43.50
N SER A 625 37.55 10.36 -44.78
CA SER A 625 38.12 9.19 -45.46
C SER A 625 38.50 9.60 -46.87
N ASP A 626 39.72 10.01 -47.02
CA ASP A 626 40.54 9.77 -48.20
C ASP A 626 41.60 8.75 -47.83
#